data_5c9acc100bd2d573f23d8aff6d5f9e7e
#
_entry.id   5c9acc100bd2d573f23d8aff6d5f9e7e
#
_cell.length_a   1.000
_cell.length_b   1.000
_cell.length_c   1.000
_cell.angle_alpha   90.00
_cell.angle_beta   90.00
_cell.angle_gamma   90.00
#
_symmetry.space_group_name_H-M   'P 1'
#
loop_
_entity.id
_entity.type
_entity.pdbx_description
1 polymer ?
#
loop_
_entity_poly.entity_id
_entity_poly.type
_entity_poly.pdbx_seq_one_letter_code
_entity_poly.pdbx_strand_id
1 'polypeptide(L)'
;MASTSDLDMLVNRLAASLKNDNLIIPAMPELVSKLSRLVGNPNLTTKELARVIGSDTGVTAQVIRMSQTLRYSNPGTTITSLPAAISRIGLNSTVSMALALAIEQSFYFRNPVVVKYCHAELTRGFMICSYALTICSIRYGIMPNLVFDYVVLASALLNIGYLPFLVEVDTYVLAQGKGYSLEDDALRTASDKIRYPLGTAILRHWRFDKSFESVMSQEPDNTVEFYTNSLAFARQYIEYAEANGLPLHAPGTPDESYAPLTDAAAVSGIRDWMLEQGLVDDRE
;
A
#
# COMPACT_ATOMS: atom_id res chain seq x y z
N MET A 1 2.61 31.08 3.62
CA MET A 1 3.14 29.95 2.85
C MET A 1 4.15 29.23 3.74
N ALA A 2 4.01 27.92 3.90
CA ALA A 2 5.09 27.14 4.49
C ALA A 2 6.30 27.27 3.57
N SER A 3 7.40 27.74 4.13
CA SER A 3 8.65 27.68 3.39
C SER A 3 9.12 26.21 3.36
N THR A 4 9.80 25.81 2.32
CA THR A 4 10.54 24.52 2.25
C THR A 4 11.36 24.31 3.53
N SER A 5 11.82 25.41 4.17
CA SER A 5 12.51 25.45 5.45
C SER A 5 11.72 24.82 6.63
N ASP A 6 10.39 25.02 6.69
CA ASP A 6 9.59 24.46 7.81
C ASP A 6 9.46 22.95 7.71
N LEU A 7 9.23 22.45 6.49
CA LEU A 7 9.16 21.01 6.23
C LEU A 7 10.52 20.33 6.44
N ASP A 8 11.62 20.98 6.00
CA ASP A 8 12.97 20.48 6.27
C ASP A 8 13.29 20.44 7.77
N MET A 9 12.81 21.41 8.54
CA MET A 9 12.91 21.36 10.01
C MET A 9 12.19 20.15 10.59
N LEU A 10 10.96 19.82 10.13
CA LEU A 10 10.22 18.64 10.57
C LEU A 10 10.94 17.34 10.18
N VAL A 11 11.44 17.25 8.94
CA VAL A 11 12.24 16.12 8.47
C VAL A 11 13.48 15.92 9.34
N ASN A 12 14.24 16.98 9.60
CA ASN A 12 15.45 16.92 10.41
C ASN A 12 15.15 16.51 11.87
N ARG A 13 14.03 16.98 12.43
CA ARG A 13 13.58 16.59 13.77
C ARG A 13 13.25 15.09 13.82
N LEU A 14 12.51 14.58 12.85
CA LEU A 14 12.17 13.15 12.77
C LEU A 14 13.42 12.30 12.52
N ALA A 15 14.33 12.74 11.66
CA ALA A 15 15.59 12.05 11.41
C ALA A 15 16.47 11.98 12.68
N ALA A 16 16.52 13.06 13.45
CA ALA A 16 17.23 13.09 14.73
C ALA A 16 16.56 12.15 15.76
N SER A 17 15.22 12.16 15.83
CA SER A 17 14.47 11.27 16.73
C SER A 17 14.68 9.79 16.36
N LEU A 18 14.70 9.48 15.06
CA LEU A 18 14.99 8.14 14.56
C LEU A 18 16.42 7.68 14.94
N LYS A 19 17.40 8.55 14.71
CA LYS A 19 18.80 8.28 15.03
C LYS A 19 19.07 8.06 16.52
N ASN A 20 18.33 8.76 17.38
CA ASN A 20 18.47 8.72 18.82
C ASN A 20 17.54 7.68 19.50
N ASP A 21 16.86 6.84 18.71
CA ASP A 21 15.90 5.83 19.18
C ASP A 21 14.78 6.39 20.10
N ASN A 22 14.38 7.63 19.84
CA ASN A 22 13.32 8.31 20.58
C ASN A 22 12.16 8.75 19.69
N LEU A 23 12.01 8.12 18.52
CA LEU A 23 10.89 8.35 17.62
C LEU A 23 9.58 7.91 18.28
N ILE A 24 8.62 8.83 18.37
CA ILE A 24 7.26 8.50 18.80
C ILE A 24 6.54 7.83 17.61
N ILE A 25 6.47 6.51 17.67
CA ILE A 25 5.74 5.73 16.67
C ILE A 25 4.28 5.66 17.07
N PRO A 26 3.33 5.96 16.14
CA PRO A 26 1.92 5.78 16.42
C PRO A 26 1.60 4.37 16.90
N ALA A 27 0.68 4.26 17.86
CA ALA A 27 0.22 2.96 18.32
C ALA A 27 -0.41 2.18 17.16
N MET A 28 -0.07 0.89 17.07
CA MET A 28 -0.70 0.01 16.08
C MET A 28 -2.21 -0.04 16.32
N PRO A 29 -3.04 0.24 15.31
CA PRO A 29 -4.49 0.11 15.45
C PRO A 29 -4.90 -1.30 15.90
N GLU A 30 -5.93 -1.39 16.72
CA GLU A 30 -6.35 -2.67 17.31
C GLU A 30 -6.69 -3.72 16.24
N LEU A 31 -7.38 -3.30 15.17
CA LEU A 31 -7.72 -4.20 14.07
C LEU A 31 -6.47 -4.67 13.32
N VAL A 32 -5.49 -3.79 13.05
CA VAL A 32 -4.19 -4.14 12.45
C VAL A 32 -3.48 -5.17 13.33
N SER A 33 -3.43 -4.93 14.65
CA SER A 33 -2.83 -5.86 15.62
C SER A 33 -3.52 -7.23 15.65
N LYS A 34 -4.84 -7.27 15.54
CA LYS A 34 -5.60 -8.54 15.50
C LYS A 34 -5.34 -9.29 14.21
N LEU A 35 -5.39 -8.59 13.06
CA LEU A 35 -5.22 -9.22 11.75
C LEU A 35 -3.78 -9.67 11.51
N SER A 36 -2.76 -8.91 11.93
CA SER A 36 -1.36 -9.28 11.76
C SER A 36 -1.00 -10.61 12.43
N ARG A 37 -1.69 -10.97 13.53
CA ARG A 37 -1.51 -12.26 14.21
C ARG A 37 -2.14 -13.43 13.46
N LEU A 38 -3.02 -13.15 12.51
CA LEU A 38 -3.70 -14.19 11.70
C LEU A 38 -2.94 -14.50 10.40
N VAL A 39 -1.99 -13.64 10.03
CA VAL A 39 -1.14 -13.86 8.85
C VAL A 39 -0.36 -15.16 9.03
N GLY A 40 -0.50 -16.08 8.06
CA GLY A 40 0.21 -17.36 8.09
C GLY A 40 -0.27 -18.37 9.15
N ASN A 41 -1.39 -18.12 9.84
CA ASN A 41 -1.95 -19.07 10.81
C ASN A 41 -2.60 -20.28 10.10
N PRO A 42 -2.02 -21.50 10.17
CA PRO A 42 -2.55 -22.67 9.47
C PRO A 42 -3.88 -23.17 10.05
N ASN A 43 -4.21 -22.77 11.28
CA ASN A 43 -5.43 -23.18 11.97
C ASN A 43 -6.55 -22.12 11.90
N LEU A 44 -6.37 -21.06 11.09
CA LEU A 44 -7.35 -20.00 10.94
C LEU A 44 -8.67 -20.53 10.37
N THR A 45 -9.76 -20.15 10.99
CA THR A 45 -11.12 -20.51 10.54
C THR A 45 -11.87 -19.30 9.98
N THR A 46 -12.80 -19.55 9.05
CA THR A 46 -13.71 -18.51 8.52
C THR A 46 -14.47 -17.79 9.64
N LYS A 47 -14.89 -18.51 10.66
CA LYS A 47 -15.63 -17.95 11.82
C LYS A 47 -14.77 -17.00 12.63
N GLU A 48 -13.52 -17.35 12.88
CA GLU A 48 -12.58 -16.51 13.62
C GLU A 48 -12.25 -15.24 12.84
N LEU A 49 -11.91 -15.36 11.55
CA LEU A 49 -11.62 -14.22 10.69
C LEU A 49 -12.84 -13.29 10.55
N ALA A 50 -14.03 -13.85 10.33
CA ALA A 50 -15.27 -13.09 10.27
C ALA A 50 -15.55 -12.32 11.56
N ARG A 51 -15.25 -12.89 12.73
CA ARG A 51 -15.39 -12.21 14.02
C ARG A 51 -14.42 -11.04 14.15
N VAL A 52 -13.18 -11.20 13.71
CA VAL A 52 -12.16 -10.13 13.77
C VAL A 52 -12.53 -8.99 12.80
N ILE A 53 -12.80 -9.30 11.53
CA ILE A 53 -13.15 -8.30 10.52
C ILE A 53 -14.50 -7.64 10.86
N GLY A 54 -15.47 -8.40 11.35
CA GLY A 54 -16.81 -7.92 11.72
C GLY A 54 -16.83 -6.89 12.86
N SER A 55 -15.72 -6.68 13.56
CA SER A 55 -15.59 -5.59 14.54
C SER A 55 -15.44 -4.22 13.89
N ASP A 56 -15.17 -4.15 12.58
CA ASP A 56 -15.06 -2.93 11.80
C ASP A 56 -16.01 -2.97 10.60
N THR A 57 -16.97 -2.05 10.56
CA THR A 57 -18.00 -2.01 9.51
C THR A 57 -17.44 -1.57 8.16
N GLY A 58 -16.43 -0.70 8.16
CA GLY A 58 -15.79 -0.21 6.94
C GLY A 58 -15.03 -1.33 6.23
N VAL A 59 -14.14 -2.03 6.95
CA VAL A 59 -13.40 -3.17 6.42
C VAL A 59 -14.35 -4.29 6.02
N THR A 60 -15.39 -4.57 6.80
CA THR A 60 -16.42 -5.56 6.46
C THR A 60 -17.08 -5.27 5.12
N ALA A 61 -17.55 -4.04 4.91
CA ALA A 61 -18.20 -3.63 3.68
C ALA A 61 -17.26 -3.73 2.47
N GLN A 62 -15.99 -3.35 2.64
CA GLN A 62 -14.97 -3.43 1.60
C GLN A 62 -14.66 -4.88 1.22
N VAL A 63 -14.48 -5.78 2.19
CA VAL A 63 -14.23 -7.21 1.92
C VAL A 63 -15.39 -7.86 1.18
N ILE A 64 -16.64 -7.55 1.56
CA ILE A 64 -17.82 -8.04 0.84
C ILE A 64 -17.83 -7.52 -0.60
N ARG A 65 -17.54 -6.24 -0.83
CA ARG A 65 -17.49 -5.62 -2.16
C ARG A 65 -16.40 -6.26 -3.01
N MET A 66 -15.19 -6.44 -2.47
CA MET A 66 -14.07 -7.08 -3.18
C MET A 66 -14.39 -8.51 -3.60
N SER A 67 -15.17 -9.25 -2.82
CA SER A 67 -15.62 -10.60 -3.20
C SER A 67 -16.50 -10.64 -4.45
N GLN A 68 -17.00 -9.50 -4.90
CA GLN A 68 -17.86 -9.33 -6.08
C GLN A 68 -17.10 -8.78 -7.30
N THR A 69 -15.81 -8.47 -7.16
CA THR A 69 -14.97 -8.01 -8.28
C THR A 69 -14.73 -9.13 -9.30
N LEU A 70 -14.34 -8.78 -10.52
CA LEU A 70 -14.11 -9.73 -11.62
C LEU A 70 -13.17 -10.89 -11.25
N ARG A 71 -12.18 -10.62 -10.39
CA ARG A 71 -11.24 -11.67 -9.91
C ARG A 71 -11.94 -12.79 -9.16
N TYR A 72 -12.99 -12.48 -8.39
CA TYR A 72 -13.67 -13.42 -7.49
C TYR A 72 -15.11 -13.69 -7.90
N SER A 73 -15.67 -12.97 -8.87
CA SER A 73 -17.09 -13.10 -9.22
C SER A 73 -17.38 -14.41 -9.97
N ASN A 74 -18.43 -15.08 -9.54
CA ASN A 74 -19.11 -16.10 -10.34
C ASN A 74 -20.39 -15.50 -10.89
N PRO A 75 -20.66 -15.58 -12.21
CA PRO A 75 -21.89 -15.07 -12.79
C PRO A 75 -23.13 -15.60 -12.05
N GLY A 76 -24.03 -14.70 -11.69
CA GLY A 76 -25.31 -15.06 -11.08
C GLY A 76 -25.32 -15.20 -9.55
N THR A 77 -24.20 -14.97 -8.85
CA THR A 77 -24.18 -15.12 -7.37
C THR A 77 -23.78 -13.81 -6.68
N THR A 78 -24.72 -13.15 -6.03
CA THR A 78 -24.45 -11.98 -5.19
C THR A 78 -24.06 -12.42 -3.78
N ILE A 79 -22.93 -11.93 -3.27
CA ILE A 79 -22.46 -12.17 -1.91
C ILE A 79 -22.90 -10.99 -1.04
N THR A 80 -23.63 -11.30 0.04
CA THR A 80 -24.15 -10.30 0.99
C THR A 80 -23.68 -10.51 2.42
N SER A 81 -22.90 -11.57 2.67
CA SER A 81 -22.41 -11.89 4.02
C SER A 81 -20.89 -12.02 4.05
N LEU A 82 -20.30 -11.58 5.15
CA LEU A 82 -18.86 -11.67 5.36
C LEU A 82 -18.31 -13.09 5.32
N PRO A 83 -18.93 -14.11 5.95
CA PRO A 83 -18.45 -15.49 5.83
C PRO A 83 -18.45 -16.02 4.38
N ALA A 84 -19.46 -15.66 3.60
CA ALA A 84 -19.51 -16.06 2.18
C ALA A 84 -18.44 -15.32 1.36
N ALA A 85 -18.18 -14.04 1.66
CA ALA A 85 -17.09 -13.29 1.05
C ALA A 85 -15.72 -13.92 1.34
N ILE A 86 -15.45 -14.26 2.61
CA ILE A 86 -14.22 -14.95 3.03
C ILE A 86 -14.07 -16.29 2.32
N SER A 87 -15.15 -17.08 2.24
CA SER A 87 -15.08 -18.38 1.55
C SER A 87 -14.81 -18.24 0.04
N ARG A 88 -15.24 -17.15 -0.58
CA ARG A 88 -15.01 -16.86 -2.01
C ARG A 88 -13.59 -16.37 -2.27
N ILE A 89 -13.10 -15.43 -1.46
CA ILE A 89 -11.76 -14.84 -1.58
C ILE A 89 -10.68 -15.83 -1.12
N GLY A 90 -10.98 -16.62 -0.11
CA GLY A 90 -10.04 -17.45 0.62
C GLY A 90 -9.54 -16.78 1.90
N LEU A 91 -9.14 -17.60 2.88
CA LEU A 91 -8.75 -17.11 4.22
C LEU A 91 -7.55 -16.17 4.16
N ASN A 92 -6.44 -16.61 3.56
CA ASN A 92 -5.19 -15.85 3.54
C ASN A 92 -5.33 -14.54 2.77
N SER A 93 -5.91 -14.59 1.57
CA SER A 93 -6.16 -13.40 0.76
C SER A 93 -7.06 -12.41 1.50
N THR A 94 -8.08 -12.89 2.21
CA THR A 94 -8.94 -12.02 3.03
C THR A 94 -8.17 -11.37 4.19
N VAL A 95 -7.27 -12.11 4.86
CA VAL A 95 -6.41 -11.53 5.93
C VAL A 95 -5.56 -10.40 5.37
N SER A 96 -4.86 -10.63 4.25
CA SER A 96 -3.98 -9.64 3.61
C SER A 96 -4.75 -8.40 3.18
N MET A 97 -5.90 -8.56 2.52
CA MET A 97 -6.77 -7.46 2.12
C MET A 97 -7.33 -6.68 3.31
N ALA A 98 -7.85 -7.37 4.32
CA ALA A 98 -8.41 -6.72 5.52
C ALA A 98 -7.33 -5.97 6.30
N LEU A 99 -6.12 -6.52 6.36
CA LEU A 99 -4.98 -5.87 6.99
C LEU A 99 -4.55 -4.61 6.22
N ALA A 100 -4.48 -4.68 4.89
CA ALA A 100 -4.21 -3.54 4.03
C ALA A 100 -5.23 -2.41 4.26
N LEU A 101 -6.52 -2.72 4.23
CA LEU A 101 -7.60 -1.78 4.47
C LEU A 101 -7.54 -1.17 5.89
N ALA A 102 -7.21 -1.97 6.90
CA ALA A 102 -7.09 -1.49 8.28
C ALA A 102 -5.88 -0.54 8.46
N ILE A 103 -4.78 -0.78 7.75
CA ILE A 103 -3.62 0.11 7.72
C ILE A 103 -4.00 1.45 7.07
N GLU A 104 -4.68 1.41 5.93
CA GLU A 104 -5.13 2.61 5.22
C GLU A 104 -6.07 3.47 6.08
N GLN A 105 -6.96 2.88 6.87
CA GLN A 105 -7.85 3.59 7.79
C GLN A 105 -7.09 4.29 8.93
N SER A 106 -5.82 3.98 9.15
CA SER A 106 -4.97 4.65 10.16
C SER A 106 -4.58 6.07 9.74
N PHE A 107 -4.76 6.44 8.47
CA PHE A 107 -4.41 7.74 7.92
C PHE A 107 -5.56 8.73 8.10
N TYR A 108 -5.73 9.22 9.32
CA TYR A 108 -6.74 10.23 9.65
C TYR A 108 -6.07 11.53 10.10
N PHE A 109 -6.30 12.61 9.34
CA PHE A 109 -5.76 13.94 9.58
C PHE A 109 -6.87 14.99 9.66
N ARG A 110 -6.60 16.14 10.28
CA ARG A 110 -7.57 17.22 10.48
C ARG A 110 -7.39 18.36 9.48
N ASN A 111 -6.15 18.62 9.07
CA ASN A 111 -5.87 19.69 8.13
C ASN A 111 -6.26 19.26 6.71
N PRO A 112 -7.10 20.04 5.98
CA PRO A 112 -7.56 19.67 4.64
C PRO A 112 -6.43 19.48 3.61
N VAL A 113 -5.32 20.21 3.76
CA VAL A 113 -4.16 20.08 2.85
C VAL A 113 -3.47 18.74 3.09
N VAL A 114 -3.26 18.38 4.37
CA VAL A 114 -2.66 17.09 4.73
C VAL A 114 -3.57 15.93 4.31
N VAL A 115 -4.89 16.08 4.49
CA VAL A 115 -5.88 15.09 4.02
C VAL A 115 -5.79 14.91 2.51
N LYS A 116 -5.80 16.01 1.75
CA LYS A 116 -5.69 15.96 0.27
C LYS A 116 -4.40 15.26 -0.17
N TYR A 117 -3.27 15.63 0.42
CA TYR A 117 -1.98 15.01 0.13
C TYR A 117 -1.97 13.52 0.49
N CYS A 118 -2.47 13.16 1.67
CA CYS A 118 -2.59 11.75 2.09
C CYS A 118 -3.42 10.93 1.10
N HIS A 119 -4.57 11.46 0.65
CA HIS A 119 -5.38 10.79 -0.37
C HIS A 119 -4.64 10.60 -1.69
N ALA A 120 -3.87 11.57 -2.14
CA ALA A 120 -3.07 11.47 -3.35
C ALA A 120 -2.00 10.36 -3.23
N GLU A 121 -1.30 10.30 -2.10
CA GLU A 121 -0.27 9.27 -1.86
C GLU A 121 -0.88 7.86 -1.67
N LEU A 122 -2.04 7.73 -1.03
CA LEU A 122 -2.76 6.46 -0.97
C LEU A 122 -3.21 6.01 -2.35
N THR A 123 -3.74 6.92 -3.18
CA THR A 123 -4.11 6.62 -4.58
C THR A 123 -2.89 6.17 -5.39
N ARG A 124 -1.73 6.82 -5.21
CA ARG A 124 -0.47 6.39 -5.83
C ARG A 124 -0.05 5.00 -5.34
N GLY A 125 -0.20 4.71 -4.06
CA GLY A 125 0.03 3.37 -3.50
C GLY A 125 -0.86 2.30 -4.11
N PHE A 126 -2.13 2.60 -4.34
CA PHE A 126 -3.07 1.72 -5.04
C PHE A 126 -2.64 1.47 -6.48
N MET A 127 -2.22 2.52 -7.17
CA MET A 127 -1.67 2.40 -8.52
C MET A 127 -0.44 1.48 -8.52
N ILE A 128 0.51 1.70 -7.62
CA ILE A 128 1.69 0.83 -7.47
C ILE A 128 1.27 -0.62 -7.22
N CYS A 129 0.26 -0.88 -6.39
CA CYS A 129 -0.26 -2.22 -6.15
C CYS A 129 -0.76 -2.88 -7.44
N SER A 130 -1.64 -2.21 -8.20
CA SER A 130 -2.20 -2.74 -9.45
C SER A 130 -1.11 -3.02 -10.49
N TYR A 131 -0.12 -2.13 -10.62
CA TYR A 131 1.02 -2.34 -11.51
C TYR A 131 1.90 -3.51 -11.05
N ALA A 132 2.19 -3.61 -9.76
CA ALA A 132 2.95 -4.72 -9.20
C ALA A 132 2.24 -6.07 -9.40
N LEU A 133 0.93 -6.11 -9.21
CA LEU A 133 0.12 -7.30 -9.50
C LEU A 133 0.12 -7.66 -10.98
N THR A 134 0.11 -6.66 -11.87
CA THR A 134 0.21 -6.86 -13.32
C THR A 134 1.57 -7.42 -13.72
N ILE A 135 2.65 -6.85 -13.18
CA ILE A 135 4.03 -7.34 -13.38
C ILE A 135 4.16 -8.79 -12.93
N CYS A 136 3.64 -9.12 -11.73
CA CYS A 136 3.62 -10.50 -11.25
C CYS A 136 2.79 -11.43 -12.14
N SER A 137 1.65 -10.96 -12.65
CA SER A 137 0.79 -11.74 -13.55
C SER A 137 1.49 -12.02 -14.88
N ILE A 138 2.19 -11.05 -15.45
CA ILE A 138 3.00 -11.23 -16.67
C ILE A 138 4.12 -12.25 -16.41
N ARG A 139 4.80 -12.16 -15.26
CA ARG A 139 5.93 -13.03 -14.91
C ARG A 139 5.54 -14.48 -14.64
N TYR A 140 4.41 -14.67 -13.93
CA TYR A 140 4.01 -16.00 -13.45
C TYR A 140 2.84 -16.62 -14.22
N GLY A 141 2.28 -15.90 -15.21
CA GLY A 141 1.06 -16.33 -15.89
C GLY A 141 -0.14 -16.30 -14.95
N ILE A 142 -0.61 -17.49 -14.50
CA ILE A 142 -1.62 -17.54 -13.42
C ILE A 142 -0.90 -17.26 -12.10
N MET A 143 -1.15 -16.08 -11.56
CA MET A 143 -0.49 -15.61 -10.35
C MET A 143 -0.90 -16.47 -9.13
N PRO A 144 0.06 -17.10 -8.43
CA PRO A 144 -0.22 -17.82 -7.20
C PRO A 144 -0.85 -16.92 -6.12
N ASN A 145 -1.78 -17.46 -5.35
CA ASN A 145 -2.44 -16.69 -4.28
C ASN A 145 -1.43 -16.08 -3.28
N LEU A 146 -0.36 -16.81 -2.95
CA LEU A 146 0.68 -16.31 -2.04
C LEU A 146 1.34 -15.03 -2.56
N VAL A 147 1.64 -14.96 -3.87
CA VAL A 147 2.21 -13.76 -4.51
C VAL A 147 1.22 -12.61 -4.44
N PHE A 148 -0.04 -12.86 -4.76
CA PHE A 148 -1.10 -11.87 -4.63
C PHE A 148 -1.20 -11.33 -3.21
N ASP A 149 -1.31 -12.21 -2.22
CA ASP A 149 -1.46 -11.86 -0.80
C ASP A 149 -0.28 -11.00 -0.31
N TYR A 150 0.95 -11.38 -0.72
CA TYR A 150 2.16 -10.64 -0.38
C TYR A 150 2.17 -9.24 -1.01
N VAL A 151 1.90 -9.12 -2.30
CA VAL A 151 1.92 -7.84 -3.02
C VAL A 151 0.89 -6.87 -2.45
N VAL A 152 -0.33 -7.34 -2.18
CA VAL A 152 -1.39 -6.51 -1.59
C VAL A 152 -0.98 -5.99 -0.22
N LEU A 153 -0.48 -6.85 0.66
CA LEU A 153 -0.05 -6.43 1.99
C LEU A 153 1.16 -5.50 1.92
N ALA A 154 2.15 -5.83 1.09
CA ALA A 154 3.35 -5.05 0.92
C ALA A 154 3.05 -3.64 0.37
N SER A 155 2.07 -3.50 -0.54
CA SER A 155 1.67 -2.20 -1.08
C SER A 155 1.04 -1.29 0.00
N ALA A 156 0.24 -1.84 0.89
CA ALA A 156 -0.32 -1.08 2.01
C ALA A 156 0.78 -0.65 3.01
N LEU A 157 1.73 -1.55 3.28
CA LEU A 157 2.86 -1.25 4.15
C LEU A 157 3.79 -0.19 3.56
N LEU A 158 3.87 -0.06 2.24
CA LEU A 158 4.68 0.97 1.57
C LEU A 158 4.29 2.39 2.01
N ASN A 159 3.01 2.62 2.28
CA ASN A 159 2.48 3.92 2.69
C ASN A 159 2.70 4.22 4.18
N ILE A 160 3.03 3.22 4.99
CA ILE A 160 3.10 3.36 6.45
C ILE A 160 4.15 4.38 6.89
N GLY A 161 5.20 4.55 6.10
CA GLY A 161 6.26 5.53 6.36
C GLY A 161 5.83 6.99 6.27
N TYR A 162 4.70 7.29 5.61
CA TYR A 162 4.13 8.63 5.61
C TYR A 162 3.52 9.01 6.96
N LEU A 163 3.02 8.04 7.71
CA LEU A 163 2.20 8.28 8.91
C LEU A 163 2.88 9.20 9.94
N PRO A 164 4.09 8.95 10.43
CA PRO A 164 4.72 9.83 11.42
C PRO A 164 4.98 11.24 10.88
N PHE A 165 5.42 11.34 9.62
CA PHE A 165 5.69 12.62 8.98
C PHE A 165 4.41 13.44 8.85
N LEU A 166 3.33 12.86 8.36
CA LEU A 166 2.05 13.56 8.18
C LEU A 166 1.39 13.93 9.52
N VAL A 167 1.56 13.14 10.57
CA VAL A 167 1.12 13.49 11.94
C VAL A 167 1.84 14.75 12.43
N GLU A 168 3.16 14.83 12.22
CA GLU A 168 3.95 16.01 12.57
C GLU A 168 3.55 17.25 11.76
N VAL A 169 3.35 17.07 10.44
CA VAL A 169 2.91 18.16 9.55
C VAL A 169 1.51 18.64 9.94
N ASP A 170 0.56 17.73 10.17
CA ASP A 170 -0.82 18.08 10.59
C ASP A 170 -0.82 18.89 11.89
N THR A 171 -0.06 18.42 12.87
CA THR A 171 0.12 19.10 14.16
C THR A 171 0.75 20.48 13.99
N TYR A 172 1.81 20.59 13.20
CA TYR A 172 2.51 21.85 12.94
C TYR A 172 1.59 22.87 12.26
N VAL A 173 0.92 22.46 11.18
CA VAL A 173 0.04 23.36 10.42
C VAL A 173 -1.15 23.83 11.24
N LEU A 174 -1.74 22.96 12.05
CA LEU A 174 -2.83 23.34 12.95
C LEU A 174 -2.38 24.38 14.00
N ALA A 175 -1.13 24.30 14.46
CA ALA A 175 -0.56 25.27 15.40
C ALA A 175 -0.30 26.64 14.77
N GLN A 176 -0.06 26.71 13.45
CA GLN A 176 0.15 27.99 12.72
C GLN A 176 -1.16 28.79 12.50
N GLY A 177 -2.30 28.13 12.61
CA GLY A 177 -3.62 28.76 12.49
C GLY A 177 -4.15 28.91 11.06
N LYS A 178 -5.27 29.63 10.93
CA LYS A 178 -5.97 29.78 9.65
C LYS A 178 -5.14 30.62 8.66
N GLY A 179 -5.01 30.10 7.43
CA GLY A 179 -4.32 30.79 6.32
C GLY A 179 -2.91 30.25 6.04
N TYR A 180 -2.44 29.28 6.82
CA TYR A 180 -1.20 28.60 6.50
C TYR A 180 -1.43 27.59 5.37
N SER A 181 -0.69 27.74 4.26
CA SER A 181 -0.81 26.88 3.07
C SER A 181 0.47 26.07 2.88
N LEU A 182 0.30 24.84 2.43
CA LEU A 182 1.36 23.93 2.03
C LEU A 182 1.21 23.65 0.54
N GLU A 183 2.35 23.52 -0.16
CA GLU A 183 2.38 23.07 -1.54
C GLU A 183 2.56 21.55 -1.59
N ASP A 184 1.78 20.87 -2.45
CA ASP A 184 1.79 19.40 -2.57
C ASP A 184 3.21 18.89 -2.95
N ASP A 185 3.93 19.59 -3.85
CA ASP A 185 5.28 19.20 -4.25
C ASP A 185 6.32 19.36 -3.13
N ALA A 186 6.16 20.39 -2.29
CA ALA A 186 7.03 20.59 -1.13
C ALA A 186 6.82 19.47 -0.09
N LEU A 187 5.55 19.08 0.15
CA LEU A 187 5.23 17.93 1.01
C LEU A 187 5.83 16.63 0.47
N ARG A 188 5.69 16.38 -0.82
CA ARG A 188 6.24 15.19 -1.46
C ARG A 188 7.76 15.15 -1.32
N THR A 189 8.43 16.24 -1.69
CA THR A 189 9.89 16.33 -1.60
C THR A 189 10.39 16.12 -0.16
N ALA A 190 9.68 16.65 0.84
CA ALA A 190 10.04 16.48 2.23
C ALA A 190 9.79 15.04 2.71
N SER A 191 8.64 14.45 2.37
CA SER A 191 8.29 13.09 2.80
C SER A 191 9.23 12.04 2.19
N ASP A 192 9.63 12.20 0.93
CA ASP A 192 10.52 11.27 0.23
C ASP A 192 11.91 11.17 0.88
N LYS A 193 12.35 12.22 1.59
CA LYS A 193 13.63 12.21 2.33
C LYS A 193 13.60 11.27 3.54
N ILE A 194 12.43 10.98 4.12
CA ILE A 194 12.35 10.34 5.44
C ILE A 194 11.39 9.14 5.49
N ARG A 195 10.43 8.99 4.56
CA ARG A 195 9.37 7.97 4.63
C ARG A 195 9.89 6.53 4.72
N TYR A 196 10.97 6.19 4.02
CA TYR A 196 11.49 4.83 4.02
C TYR A 196 12.15 4.46 5.36
N PRO A 197 13.06 5.27 5.93
CA PRO A 197 13.55 5.04 7.29
C PRO A 197 12.44 5.00 8.34
N LEU A 198 11.44 5.89 8.25
CA LEU A 198 10.29 5.87 9.15
C LEU A 198 9.46 4.60 9.01
N GLY A 199 9.19 4.18 7.76
CA GLY A 199 8.48 2.93 7.48
C GLY A 199 9.17 1.71 8.07
N THR A 200 10.48 1.59 7.88
CA THR A 200 11.29 0.53 8.48
C THR A 200 11.19 0.53 10.01
N ALA A 201 11.27 1.71 10.65
CA ALA A 201 11.14 1.82 12.09
C ALA A 201 9.76 1.37 12.59
N ILE A 202 8.68 1.74 11.88
CA ILE A 202 7.32 1.30 12.21
C ILE A 202 7.18 -0.20 12.05
N LEU A 203 7.61 -0.78 10.93
CA LEU A 203 7.51 -2.22 10.70
C LEU A 203 8.19 -3.01 11.81
N ARG A 204 9.37 -2.60 12.23
CA ARG A 204 10.09 -3.20 13.38
C ARG A 204 9.35 -3.02 14.69
N HIS A 205 8.89 -1.81 14.98
CA HIS A 205 8.16 -1.51 16.21
C HIS A 205 6.83 -2.28 16.29
N TRP A 206 6.11 -2.39 15.17
CA TRP A 206 4.87 -3.16 15.06
C TRP A 206 5.11 -4.67 14.90
N ARG A 207 6.38 -5.11 14.85
CA ARG A 207 6.79 -6.52 14.78
C ARG A 207 6.27 -7.24 13.55
N PHE A 208 6.23 -6.55 12.42
CA PHE A 208 6.04 -7.24 11.14
C PHE A 208 7.23 -8.12 10.82
N ASP A 209 7.01 -9.16 9.99
CA ASP A 209 8.09 -10.02 9.51
C ASP A 209 9.15 -9.22 8.75
N LYS A 210 10.41 -9.60 8.93
CA LYS A 210 11.55 -8.89 8.30
C LYS A 210 11.49 -8.86 6.77
N SER A 211 10.82 -9.83 6.14
CA SER A 211 10.62 -9.83 4.69
C SER A 211 9.93 -8.57 4.18
N PHE A 212 9.08 -7.95 5.01
CA PHE A 212 8.42 -6.68 4.67
C PHE A 212 9.34 -5.46 4.76
N GLU A 213 10.50 -5.56 5.38
CA GLU A 213 11.47 -4.44 5.39
C GLU A 213 11.98 -4.13 3.98
N SER A 214 12.05 -5.14 3.08
CA SER A 214 12.42 -4.96 1.67
C SER A 214 11.45 -4.03 0.91
N VAL A 215 10.20 -3.91 1.38
CA VAL A 215 9.20 -2.97 0.82
C VAL A 215 9.68 -1.53 0.94
N MET A 216 10.48 -1.22 1.97
CA MET A 216 11.07 0.10 2.19
C MET A 216 12.34 0.33 1.36
N SER A 217 12.78 -0.63 0.55
CA SER A 217 13.87 -0.46 -0.39
C SER A 217 13.43 0.43 -1.57
N GLN A 218 14.29 1.34 -1.99
CA GLN A 218 14.04 2.17 -3.17
C GLN A 218 14.35 1.43 -4.47
N GLU A 219 15.27 0.46 -4.39
CA GLU A 219 15.71 -0.32 -5.54
C GLU A 219 15.45 -1.82 -5.31
N PRO A 220 15.18 -2.58 -6.38
CA PRO A 220 15.05 -4.02 -6.29
C PRO A 220 16.35 -4.67 -5.82
N ASP A 221 16.24 -5.65 -4.95
CA ASP A 221 17.34 -6.53 -4.59
C ASP A 221 17.24 -7.83 -5.40
N ASN A 222 18.15 -8.03 -6.34
CA ASN A 222 18.15 -9.20 -7.21
C ASN A 222 18.39 -10.52 -6.46
N THR A 223 18.76 -10.47 -5.19
CA THR A 223 18.91 -11.65 -4.33
C THR A 223 17.58 -12.07 -3.67
N VAL A 224 16.57 -11.20 -3.70
CA VAL A 224 15.25 -11.45 -3.14
C VAL A 224 14.33 -12.01 -4.24
N GLU A 225 13.34 -12.80 -3.85
CA GLU A 225 12.35 -13.35 -4.79
C GLU A 225 11.65 -12.22 -5.57
N PHE A 226 11.34 -12.49 -6.85
CA PHE A 226 10.81 -11.49 -7.78
C PHE A 226 9.58 -10.74 -7.25
N TYR A 227 8.67 -11.44 -6.61
CA TYR A 227 7.44 -10.83 -6.08
C TYR A 227 7.71 -9.85 -4.94
N THR A 228 8.80 -9.99 -4.19
CA THR A 228 9.20 -9.03 -3.15
C THR A 228 9.69 -7.72 -3.75
N ASN A 229 10.21 -7.77 -4.97
CA ASN A 229 10.68 -6.62 -5.73
C ASN A 229 9.59 -6.00 -6.63
N SER A 230 8.44 -6.65 -6.78
CA SER A 230 7.39 -6.22 -7.72
C SER A 230 6.93 -4.77 -7.49
N LEU A 231 6.90 -4.31 -6.24
CA LEU A 231 6.57 -2.92 -5.91
C LEU A 231 7.66 -1.95 -6.37
N ALA A 232 8.94 -2.34 -6.28
CA ALA A 232 10.05 -1.53 -6.78
C ALA A 232 9.99 -1.44 -8.31
N PHE A 233 9.77 -2.55 -9.00
CA PHE A 233 9.58 -2.57 -10.46
C PHE A 233 8.36 -1.75 -10.90
N ALA A 234 7.25 -1.84 -10.17
CA ALA A 234 6.07 -1.04 -10.46
C ALA A 234 6.36 0.47 -10.35
N ARG A 235 7.11 0.91 -9.33
CA ARG A 235 7.55 2.30 -9.19
C ARG A 235 8.44 2.74 -10.35
N GLN A 236 9.43 1.91 -10.71
CA GLN A 236 10.32 2.21 -11.84
C GLN A 236 9.55 2.33 -13.16
N TYR A 237 8.57 1.45 -13.40
CA TYR A 237 7.73 1.56 -14.59
C TYR A 237 6.88 2.84 -14.58
N ILE A 238 6.28 3.20 -13.44
CA ILE A 238 5.47 4.42 -13.33
C ILE A 238 6.34 5.66 -13.60
N GLU A 239 7.54 5.73 -13.03
CA GLU A 239 8.50 6.82 -13.28
C GLU A 239 8.95 6.87 -14.75
N TYR A 240 9.20 5.71 -15.36
CA TYR A 240 9.50 5.61 -16.79
C TYR A 240 8.33 6.11 -17.64
N ALA A 241 7.12 5.71 -17.34
CA ALA A 241 5.93 6.13 -18.08
C ALA A 241 5.69 7.65 -17.95
N GLU A 242 5.82 8.20 -16.74
CA GLU A 242 5.73 9.65 -16.50
C GLU A 242 6.79 10.43 -17.30
N ALA A 243 8.04 9.97 -17.30
CA ALA A 243 9.15 10.60 -18.02
C ALA A 243 8.97 10.56 -19.55
N ASN A 244 8.29 9.54 -20.07
CA ASN A 244 8.06 9.35 -21.50
C ASN A 244 6.67 9.80 -21.98
N GLY A 245 5.86 10.41 -21.09
CA GLY A 245 4.50 10.86 -21.42
C GLY A 245 3.54 9.75 -21.77
N LEU A 246 3.78 8.53 -21.26
CA LEU A 246 2.89 7.39 -21.47
C LEU A 246 1.67 7.49 -20.54
N PRO A 247 0.49 7.05 -21.00
CA PRO A 247 -0.69 7.09 -20.17
C PRO A 247 -0.57 6.13 -18.98
N LEU A 248 -0.84 6.64 -17.78
CA LEU A 248 -0.96 5.84 -16.57
C LEU A 248 -2.42 5.55 -16.25
N HIS A 249 -2.71 4.31 -15.94
CA HIS A 249 -4.03 3.86 -15.54
C HIS A 249 -4.11 3.85 -14.00
N ALA A 250 -4.81 4.84 -13.43
CA ALA A 250 -5.15 4.81 -12.01
C ALA A 250 -6.38 3.94 -11.79
N PRO A 251 -6.43 3.11 -10.74
CA PRO A 251 -7.64 2.39 -10.38
C PRO A 251 -8.76 3.38 -10.08
N GLY A 252 -9.94 3.15 -10.68
CA GLY A 252 -11.10 4.04 -10.53
C GLY A 252 -11.76 3.95 -9.16
N THR A 253 -11.59 2.82 -8.49
CA THR A 253 -12.15 2.54 -7.16
C THR A 253 -11.13 1.80 -6.29
N PRO A 254 -11.23 1.87 -4.95
CA PRO A 254 -10.40 1.06 -4.05
C PRO A 254 -10.49 -0.44 -4.33
N ASP A 255 -11.63 -0.92 -4.85
CA ASP A 255 -11.83 -2.34 -5.16
C ASP A 255 -11.00 -2.80 -6.36
N GLU A 256 -10.73 -1.89 -7.31
CA GLU A 256 -9.85 -2.14 -8.47
C GLU A 256 -8.37 -2.09 -8.08
N SER A 257 -8.04 -1.44 -6.97
CA SER A 257 -6.66 -1.25 -6.50
C SER A 257 -5.95 -2.55 -6.14
N TYR A 258 -6.71 -3.56 -5.73
CA TYR A 258 -6.20 -4.87 -5.38
C TYR A 258 -6.41 -5.89 -6.50
N ALA A 259 -6.26 -5.46 -7.74
CA ALA A 259 -6.35 -6.31 -8.91
C ALA A 259 -5.29 -5.91 -9.95
N PRO A 260 -4.79 -6.84 -10.78
CA PRO A 260 -4.00 -6.50 -11.96
C PRO A 260 -4.81 -5.59 -12.89
N LEU A 261 -4.10 -4.77 -13.67
CA LEU A 261 -4.73 -3.95 -14.71
C LEU A 261 -5.41 -4.86 -15.75
N THR A 262 -6.56 -4.42 -16.24
CA THR A 262 -7.33 -5.13 -17.28
C THR A 262 -7.24 -4.45 -18.65
N ASP A 263 -6.71 -3.23 -18.71
CA ASP A 263 -6.48 -2.51 -19.96
C ASP A 263 -5.36 -3.15 -20.77
N ALA A 264 -5.68 -3.65 -21.97
CA ALA A 264 -4.74 -4.40 -22.81
C ALA A 264 -3.55 -3.55 -23.26
N ALA A 265 -3.73 -2.24 -23.49
CA ALA A 265 -2.65 -1.36 -23.91
C ALA A 265 -1.67 -1.11 -22.76
N ALA A 266 -2.19 -0.90 -21.54
CA ALA A 266 -1.36 -0.77 -20.34
C ALA A 266 -0.56 -2.05 -20.06
N VAL A 267 -1.21 -3.22 -20.14
CA VAL A 267 -0.54 -4.52 -19.93
C VAL A 267 0.54 -4.75 -20.97
N SER A 268 0.28 -4.43 -22.26
CA SER A 268 1.30 -4.52 -23.32
C SER A 268 2.48 -3.58 -23.05
N GLY A 269 2.23 -2.33 -22.71
CA GLY A 269 3.29 -1.37 -22.41
C GLY A 269 4.18 -1.79 -21.24
N ILE A 270 3.58 -2.38 -20.18
CA ILE A 270 4.35 -2.96 -19.07
C ILE A 270 5.20 -4.15 -19.56
N ARG A 271 4.63 -5.04 -20.37
CA ARG A 271 5.36 -6.20 -20.89
C ARG A 271 6.55 -5.76 -21.74
N ASP A 272 6.36 -4.81 -22.65
CA ASP A 272 7.43 -4.28 -23.51
C ASP A 272 8.56 -3.68 -22.66
N TRP A 273 8.23 -2.90 -21.65
CA TRP A 273 9.21 -2.38 -20.70
C TRP A 273 9.93 -3.49 -19.92
N MET A 274 9.22 -4.53 -19.48
CA MET A 274 9.83 -5.67 -18.78
C MET A 274 10.81 -6.44 -19.67
N LEU A 275 10.52 -6.58 -20.97
CA LEU A 275 11.42 -7.16 -21.95
C LEU A 275 12.69 -6.33 -22.11
N GLU A 276 12.58 -4.99 -22.22
CA GLU A 276 13.70 -4.07 -22.28
C GLU A 276 14.59 -4.14 -21.03
N GLN A 277 14.00 -4.38 -19.84
CA GLN A 277 14.73 -4.53 -18.59
C GLN A 277 15.27 -5.95 -18.36
N GLY A 278 14.98 -6.91 -19.25
CA GLY A 278 15.38 -8.32 -19.09
C GLY A 278 14.69 -9.03 -17.92
N LEU A 279 13.50 -8.58 -17.54
CA LEU A 279 12.71 -9.16 -16.45
C LEU A 279 11.84 -10.33 -16.90
N VAL A 280 11.58 -10.45 -18.20
CA VAL A 280 10.88 -11.55 -18.87
C VAL A 280 11.56 -11.86 -20.19
N ASP A 281 11.37 -13.07 -20.72
CA ASP A 281 11.87 -13.49 -22.01
C ASP A 281 10.82 -13.32 -23.10
N ASP A 282 11.26 -13.10 -24.35
CA ASP A 282 10.39 -12.96 -25.55
C ASP A 282 9.52 -14.21 -25.83
N ARG A 283 9.75 -15.31 -25.14
CA ARG A 283 9.18 -16.63 -25.45
C ARG A 283 8.06 -17.07 -24.49
N GLU A 284 7.70 -16.25 -23.54
CA GLU A 284 6.58 -16.42 -22.62
C GLU A 284 5.50 -15.37 -22.93
#